data_04a95391be5b9caefec05e3c51adee29
#
_entry.id   04a95391be5b9caefec05e3c51adee29
#
_cell.length_a   1.000
_cell.length_b   1.000
_cell.length_c   1.000
_cell.angle_alpha   90.00
_cell.angle_beta   90.00
_cell.angle_gamma   90.00
#
_symmetry.space_group_name_H-M   'P 1'
#
loop_
_entity.id
_entity.type
_entity.pdbx_description
1 polymer ?
#
loop_
_entity_poly.entity_id
_entity_poly.type
_entity_poly.pdbx_seq_one_letter_code
_entity_poly.pdbx_strand_id
1 'polypeptide(L)' 'MWNHGQNREGNKMRKTIVIGAHLSVQGTLVKMLTDGLAQVRAGGRVFTGRLIGG' A
#
# COMPACT_ATOMS: atom_id res chain seq x y z
N MET A 1 5.33 -13.66 -19.48
CA MET A 1 5.19 -14.20 -18.56
C MET A 1 5.86 -13.69 -17.47
N TRP A 2 6.84 -13.32 -17.51
CA TRP A 2 7.51 -12.68 -16.63
C TRP A 2 6.83 -11.55 -16.04
N ASN A 3 6.30 -10.73 -16.74
CA ASN A 3 5.62 -9.60 -16.21
C ASN A 3 4.45 -9.99 -15.41
N HIS A 4 3.91 -11.14 -15.72
CA HIS A 4 2.77 -11.55 -15.00
C HIS A 4 3.09 -11.80 -13.56
N GLY A 5 4.26 -12.32 -13.28
CA GLY A 5 4.60 -12.55 -11.92
C GLY A 5 4.64 -11.29 -11.13
N GLN A 6 5.17 -10.25 -11.75
CA GLN A 6 5.23 -9.01 -11.06
C GLN A 6 3.89 -8.45 -10.78
N ASN A 7 2.99 -8.57 -11.71
CA ASN A 7 1.67 -8.07 -11.50
C ASN A 7 0.99 -8.79 -10.35
N ARG A 8 1.18 -10.08 -10.28
CA ARG A 8 0.54 -10.80 -9.22
C ARG A 8 1.11 -10.42 -7.89
N GLU A 9 2.39 -10.19 -7.84
CA GLU A 9 2.97 -9.79 -6.60
C GLU A 9 2.46 -8.44 -6.19
N GLY A 10 2.31 -7.55 -7.11
CA GLY A 10 1.76 -6.25 -6.80
C GLY A 10 0.38 -6.36 -6.24
N ASN A 11 -0.44 -7.24 -6.79
CA ASN A 11 -1.78 -7.41 -6.28
C ASN A 11 -1.77 -7.99 -4.88
N LYS A 12 -0.89 -8.93 -4.62
CA LYS A 12 -0.84 -9.50 -3.31
C LYS A 12 -0.42 -8.50 -2.27
N MET A 13 0.36 -7.52 -2.66
CA MET A 13 0.86 -6.54 -1.73
C MET A 13 0.04 -5.28 -1.75
N ARG A 14 -1.14 -5.33 -2.33
CA ARG A 14 -1.97 -4.17 -2.36
C ARG A 14 -2.64 -3.99 -1.02
N LYS A 15 -2.49 -2.83 -0.46
CA LYS A 15 -3.01 -2.53 0.87
C LYS A 15 -3.69 -1.17 0.87
N THR A 16 -4.50 -0.95 1.88
CA THR A 16 -5.16 0.33 2.05
C THR A 16 -4.68 0.97 3.33
N ILE A 17 -4.37 2.25 3.26
CA ILE A 17 -3.98 3.00 4.44
C ILE A 17 -4.90 4.20 4.58
N VAL A 18 -4.98 4.72 5.79
CA VAL A 18 -5.76 5.92 6.07
C VAL A 18 -4.81 7.04 6.41
N ILE A 19 -4.97 8.16 5.75
CA ILE A 19 -4.17 9.35 6.00
C ILE A 19 -5.10 10.39 6.59
N GLY A 20 -4.72 10.94 7.73
CA GLY A 20 -5.57 11.91 8.38
C GLY A 20 -6.81 11.26 8.92
N ALA A 21 -7.91 11.98 8.90
CA ALA A 21 -9.13 11.49 9.51
C ALA A 21 -9.99 10.68 8.57
N HIS A 22 -9.99 11.02 7.30
CA HIS A 22 -10.94 10.39 6.40
C HIS A 22 -10.40 9.97 5.06
N LEU A 23 -9.18 10.27 4.75
CA LEU A 23 -8.66 9.97 3.44
C LEU A 23 -8.01 8.59 3.43
N SER A 24 -8.48 7.73 2.54
CA SER A 24 -7.87 6.42 2.40
C SER A 24 -7.17 6.33 1.06
N VAL A 25 -6.07 5.59 1.03
CA VAL A 25 -5.28 5.40 -0.18
C VAL A 25 -5.02 3.92 -0.33
N GLN A 26 -5.24 3.42 -1.52
CA GLN A 26 -4.98 2.03 -1.83
C GLN A 26 -3.83 1.95 -2.81
N GLY A 27 -2.86 1.14 -2.51
CA GLY A 27 -1.72 1.01 -3.40
C GLY A 27 -0.88 -0.19 -3.04
N THR A 28 0.31 -0.24 -3.63
CA THR A 28 1.22 -1.36 -3.42
C THR A 28 2.04 -1.09 -2.17
N LEU A 29 2.08 -2.07 -1.28
CA LEU A 29 2.83 -1.93 -0.04
C LEU A 29 4.30 -1.75 -0.35
N VAL A 30 4.90 -0.71 0.21
CA VAL A 30 6.32 -0.44 0.06
C VAL A 30 7.06 -0.97 1.27
N LYS A 31 6.60 -0.62 2.46
CA LYS A 31 7.23 -1.12 3.67
C LYS A 31 6.29 -0.91 4.85
N MET A 32 6.48 -1.71 5.84
CA MET A 32 5.74 -1.57 7.09
C MET A 32 6.57 -0.73 8.04
N LEU A 33 5.89 0.14 8.77
CA LEU A 33 6.53 0.96 9.77
C LEU A 33 6.04 0.51 11.13
N THR A 34 6.48 1.19 12.17
CA THR A 34 6.04 0.83 13.51
C THR A 34 4.64 1.36 13.76
N ASP A 35 4.01 0.84 14.81
CA ASP A 35 2.70 1.36 15.25
C ASP A 35 1.60 1.21 14.23
N GLY A 36 1.66 0.20 13.41
CA GLY A 36 0.59 -0.04 12.48
C GLY A 36 0.58 0.88 11.28
N LEU A 37 1.65 1.61 11.08
CA LEU A 37 1.76 2.47 9.91
C LEU A 37 2.39 1.72 8.77
N ALA A 38 2.08 2.12 7.56
CA ALA A 38 2.62 1.49 6.38
C ALA A 38 2.74 2.53 5.28
N GLN A 39 3.63 2.24 4.34
CA GLN A 39 3.78 3.08 3.17
C GLN A 39 3.31 2.31 1.96
N VAL A 40 2.50 2.95 1.15
CA VAL A 40 2.04 2.34 -0.09
C VAL A 40 2.33 3.29 -1.24
N ARG A 41 2.53 2.70 -2.39
CA ARG A 41 2.75 3.48 -3.60
C ARG A 41 1.47 3.48 -4.42
N ALA A 42 1.00 4.65 -4.77
CA ALA A 42 -0.20 4.78 -5.58
C ALA A 42 0.03 5.91 -6.57
N GLY A 43 -0.12 5.59 -7.85
CA GLY A 43 -0.01 6.62 -8.86
C GLY A 43 1.33 7.31 -8.94
N GLY A 44 2.41 6.59 -8.68
CA GLY A 44 3.73 7.19 -8.77
C GLY A 44 4.15 7.94 -7.53
N ARG A 45 3.35 7.91 -6.49
CA ARG A 45 3.67 8.57 -5.24
C ARG A 45 3.62 7.58 -4.11
N VAL A 46 4.36 7.87 -3.05
CA VAL A 46 4.35 7.05 -1.86
C VAL A 46 3.60 7.78 -0.77
N PHE A 47 2.67 7.08 -0.13
CA PHE A 47 1.88 7.65 0.94
C PHE A 47 2.13 6.87 2.21
N THR A 48 2.09 7.55 3.34
CA THR A 48 2.27 6.92 4.63
C THR A 48 1.00 7.10 5.43
N GLY A 49 0.51 6.04 6.01
CA GLY A 49 -0.68 6.13 6.82
C GLY A 49 -0.91 4.87 7.61
N ARG A 50 -2.04 4.83 8.30
CA ARG A 50 -2.37 3.69 9.13
C ARG A 50 -2.92 2.57 8.26
N LEU A 51 -2.35 1.39 8.39
CA LEU A 51 -2.80 0.25 7.62
C LEU A 51 -4.15 -0.22 8.13
N ILE A 52 -5.08 -0.44 7.24
CA ILE A 52 -6.39 -0.94 7.62
C ILE A 52 -6.77 -2.09 6.72
N GLY A 53 -7.64 -2.89 7.22
CA GLY A 53 -8.23 -3.94 6.44
C GLY A 53 -7.32 -5.07 6.09
N GLY A 54 -6.19 -5.00 6.29
CA GLY A 54 -5.27 -6.08 6.01
C GLY A 54 -5.12 -6.46 4.57
#